data_ae4b8e1c40637b1f13cab591388a6efd
#
_entry.id   ae4b8e1c40637b1f13cab591388a6efd
#
_cell.length_a   1.000
_cell.length_b   1.000
_cell.length_c   1.000
_cell.angle_alpha   90.00
_cell.angle_beta   90.00
_cell.angle_gamma   90.00
#
_symmetry.space_group_name_H-M   'P 1'
#
loop_
_entity.id
_entity.type
_entity.pdbx_description
1 polymer ?
#
loop_
_entity_poly.entity_id
_entity_poly.type
_entity_poly.pdbx_seq_one_letter_code
_entity_poly.pdbx_strand_id
1 'polypeptide(L)'
;MSARDDLRTGVLLVNLGTPASPNVADVRHFLREFLSDRRVVELSPWLWRPLLEAVILPLRAQKSAELYRSVWTSAGSPLLVNSIRQRDLLADRLGPRCLVRLAMRYGSPSIGATIDELCADACERIVLVPLFPQYSSTTTGTVYAEAFRCIARRRFQPALASLPAFPSDAGYIEALAARVAEMPGPIDHHVVSFHGLPRAYVDRG
;
A
#
# COMPACT_ATOMS: atom_id res chain seq x y z
N MET A 1 6.98 -2.39 38.75
CA MET A 1 6.34 -2.51 37.44
C MET A 1 6.71 -1.26 36.67
N SER A 2 7.51 -1.44 35.60
CA SER A 2 8.09 -0.32 34.87
C SER A 2 7.04 0.34 34.00
N ALA A 3 7.00 1.67 33.96
CA ALA A 3 6.13 2.49 33.10
C ALA A 3 6.31 2.22 31.57
N ARG A 4 7.14 1.27 31.18
CA ARG A 4 7.37 0.81 29.81
C ARG A 4 6.41 -0.28 29.33
N ASP A 5 5.63 -0.90 30.23
CA ASP A 5 4.70 -1.99 29.89
C ASP A 5 3.35 -1.50 29.32
N ASP A 6 3.06 -0.21 29.39
CA ASP A 6 1.80 0.39 28.90
C ASP A 6 1.92 1.08 27.54
N LEU A 7 3.09 1.02 26.89
CA LEU A 7 3.29 1.65 25.58
C LEU A 7 2.50 0.92 24.50
N ARG A 8 1.43 1.59 24.02
CA ARG A 8 0.68 1.08 22.86
C ARG A 8 1.54 1.10 21.60
N THR A 9 1.55 -0.03 20.90
CA THR A 9 2.21 -0.13 19.60
C THR A 9 1.19 0.04 18.49
N GLY A 10 1.39 1.02 17.64
CA GLY A 10 0.64 1.17 16.39
C GLY A 10 1.21 0.22 15.34
N VAL A 11 0.37 -0.53 14.65
CA VAL A 11 0.74 -1.33 13.48
C VAL A 11 0.07 -0.69 12.26
N LEU A 12 0.87 -0.13 11.37
CA LEU A 12 0.42 0.57 10.18
C LEU A 12 0.58 -0.32 8.94
N LEU A 13 -0.50 -0.99 8.54
CA LEU A 13 -0.55 -1.70 7.26
C LEU A 13 -0.64 -0.68 6.13
N VAL A 14 0.16 -0.85 5.09
CA VAL A 14 0.12 0.04 3.92
C VAL A 14 0.04 -0.76 2.63
N ASN A 15 -1.00 -0.48 1.85
CA ASN A 15 -1.13 -0.99 0.49
C ASN A 15 -0.97 0.16 -0.54
N LEU A 16 -0.90 -0.18 -1.82
CA LEU A 16 -0.67 0.76 -2.92
C LEU A 16 -1.73 1.87 -2.94
N GLY A 17 -2.97 1.48 -2.84
CA GLY A 17 -4.10 2.38 -2.95
C GLY A 17 -4.98 2.11 -4.15
N THR A 18 -6.09 2.82 -4.18
CA THR A 18 -7.14 2.68 -5.19
C THR A 18 -7.89 4.00 -5.33
N PRO A 19 -8.51 4.30 -6.47
CA PRO A 19 -9.42 5.44 -6.59
C PRO A 19 -10.55 5.38 -5.55
N ALA A 20 -11.12 6.51 -5.18
CA ALA A 20 -12.27 6.58 -4.27
C ALA A 20 -13.53 5.92 -4.88
N SER A 21 -13.68 6.04 -6.19
CA SER A 21 -14.71 5.35 -6.97
C SER A 21 -14.21 5.07 -8.39
N PRO A 22 -14.90 4.22 -9.17
CA PRO A 22 -14.51 3.93 -10.55
C PRO A 22 -14.97 5.00 -11.56
N ASN A 23 -15.32 6.20 -11.10
CA ASN A 23 -15.62 7.31 -11.99
C ASN A 23 -14.32 7.95 -12.52
N VAL A 24 -14.44 8.64 -13.67
CA VAL A 24 -13.28 9.22 -14.36
C VAL A 24 -12.55 10.27 -13.52
N ALA A 25 -13.28 11.04 -12.71
CA ALA A 25 -12.70 12.11 -11.90
C ALA A 25 -11.82 11.53 -10.76
N ASP A 26 -12.33 10.54 -10.04
CA ASP A 26 -11.60 9.88 -8.94
C ASP A 26 -10.41 9.06 -9.46
N VAL A 27 -10.61 8.38 -10.59
CA VAL A 27 -9.50 7.66 -11.25
C VAL A 27 -8.43 8.62 -11.74
N ARG A 28 -8.81 9.77 -12.31
CA ARG A 28 -7.86 10.81 -12.71
C ARG A 28 -7.09 11.37 -11.51
N HIS A 29 -7.77 11.60 -10.39
CA HIS A 29 -7.13 12.06 -9.15
C HIS A 29 -6.10 11.04 -8.65
N PHE A 30 -6.49 9.78 -8.55
CA PHE A 30 -5.61 8.68 -8.15
C PHE A 30 -4.40 8.54 -9.08
N LEU A 31 -4.62 8.53 -10.39
CA LEU A 31 -3.53 8.44 -11.38
C LEU A 31 -2.57 9.63 -11.30
N ARG A 32 -3.08 10.84 -11.02
CA ARG A 32 -2.25 12.02 -10.82
C ARG A 32 -1.31 11.83 -9.64
N GLU A 33 -1.84 11.40 -8.50
CA GLU A 33 -1.05 11.15 -7.29
C GLU A 33 0.01 10.07 -7.54
N PHE A 34 -0.41 8.93 -8.09
CA PHE A 34 0.45 7.79 -8.38
C PHE A 34 1.57 8.12 -9.38
N LEU A 35 1.23 8.72 -10.52
CA LEU A 35 2.20 9.04 -11.57
C LEU A 35 3.04 10.30 -11.29
N SER A 36 2.71 11.07 -10.26
CA SER A 36 3.54 12.19 -9.78
C SER A 36 4.66 11.75 -8.85
N ASP A 37 4.64 10.50 -8.37
CA ASP A 37 5.71 9.98 -7.52
C ASP A 37 6.97 9.71 -8.35
N ARG A 38 8.08 10.34 -7.94
CA ARG A 38 9.39 10.19 -8.61
C ARG A 38 9.97 8.78 -8.52
N ARG A 39 9.51 7.97 -7.56
CA ARG A 39 9.89 6.57 -7.47
C ARG A 39 9.12 5.69 -8.46
N VAL A 40 7.95 6.16 -8.93
CA VAL A 40 7.15 5.48 -9.94
C VAL A 40 7.54 5.93 -11.34
N VAL A 41 7.78 7.24 -11.52
CA VAL A 41 8.21 7.82 -12.80
C VAL A 41 9.48 8.64 -12.58
N GLU A 42 10.62 8.09 -12.97
CA GLU A 42 11.96 8.68 -12.78
C GLU A 42 12.29 9.74 -13.85
N LEU A 43 11.33 10.58 -14.21
CA LEU A 43 11.54 11.69 -15.13
C LEU A 43 11.65 13.01 -14.38
N SER A 44 12.31 14.00 -15.01
CA SER A 44 12.36 15.36 -14.48
C SER A 44 10.94 15.91 -14.27
N PRO A 45 10.58 16.41 -13.07
CA PRO A 45 9.25 16.92 -12.81
C PRO A 45 8.83 18.07 -13.75
N TRP A 46 9.78 18.86 -14.22
CA TRP A 46 9.52 19.97 -15.15
C TRP A 46 9.04 19.51 -16.52
N LEU A 47 9.52 18.37 -16.99
CA LEU A 47 9.09 17.76 -18.24
C LEU A 47 7.86 16.87 -18.04
N TRP A 48 7.85 16.12 -16.93
CA TRP A 48 6.82 15.12 -16.69
C TRP A 48 5.46 15.74 -16.31
N ARG A 49 5.42 16.73 -15.42
CA ARG A 49 4.16 17.33 -14.97
C ARG A 49 3.29 17.89 -16.09
N PRO A 50 3.82 18.72 -17.03
CA PRO A 50 3.01 19.18 -18.16
C PRO A 50 2.50 18.04 -19.02
N LEU A 51 3.34 17.04 -19.31
CA LEU A 51 2.95 15.87 -20.09
C LEU A 51 1.88 15.04 -19.36
N LEU A 52 2.04 14.84 -18.06
CA LEU A 52 1.07 14.13 -17.24
C LEU A 52 -0.32 14.80 -17.29
N GLU A 53 -0.38 16.10 -17.03
CA GLU A 53 -1.64 16.83 -16.94
C GLU A 53 -2.33 17.03 -18.29
N ALA A 54 -1.57 17.39 -19.33
CA ALA A 54 -2.12 17.76 -20.62
C ALA A 54 -2.39 16.56 -21.53
N VAL A 55 -1.65 15.46 -21.38
CA VAL A 55 -1.72 14.31 -22.30
C VAL A 55 -2.10 13.02 -21.58
N ILE A 56 -1.31 12.62 -20.58
CA ILE A 56 -1.44 11.27 -20.01
C ILE A 56 -2.78 11.11 -19.26
N LEU A 57 -3.11 12.03 -18.37
CA LEU A 57 -4.34 11.96 -17.58
C LEU A 57 -5.60 12.04 -18.44
N PRO A 58 -5.75 12.96 -19.42
CA PRO A 58 -6.91 12.99 -20.29
C PRO A 58 -7.11 11.69 -21.07
N LEU A 59 -6.05 11.11 -21.61
CA LEU A 59 -6.12 9.90 -22.42
C LEU A 59 -6.34 8.62 -21.59
N ARG A 60 -5.71 8.54 -20.41
CA ARG A 60 -5.72 7.31 -19.60
C ARG A 60 -6.89 7.23 -18.62
N ALA A 61 -7.40 8.36 -18.08
CA ALA A 61 -8.35 8.32 -17.00
C ALA A 61 -9.65 7.60 -17.40
N GLN A 62 -10.17 7.84 -18.60
CA GLN A 62 -11.40 7.20 -19.08
C GLN A 62 -11.20 5.68 -19.24
N LYS A 63 -10.16 5.26 -19.96
CA LYS A 63 -9.87 3.85 -20.18
C LYS A 63 -9.58 3.12 -18.85
N SER A 64 -8.86 3.75 -17.94
CA SER A 64 -8.61 3.18 -16.62
C SER A 64 -9.89 3.10 -15.79
N ALA A 65 -10.79 4.08 -15.87
CA ALA A 65 -12.08 4.04 -15.20
C ALA A 65 -12.96 2.88 -15.67
N GLU A 66 -12.92 2.55 -16.96
CA GLU A 66 -13.61 1.37 -17.51
C GLU A 66 -13.06 0.07 -16.93
N LEU A 67 -11.72 -0.05 -16.83
CA LEU A 67 -11.08 -1.20 -16.19
C LEU A 67 -11.39 -1.29 -14.69
N TYR A 68 -11.41 -0.16 -13.99
CA TYR A 68 -11.80 -0.16 -12.57
C TYR A 68 -13.26 -0.58 -12.42
N ARG A 69 -14.17 -0.14 -13.27
CA ARG A 69 -15.60 -0.56 -13.23
C ARG A 69 -15.74 -2.07 -13.42
N SER A 70 -14.96 -2.71 -14.28
CA SER A 70 -15.06 -4.15 -14.54
C SER A 70 -14.66 -5.02 -13.34
N VAL A 71 -13.85 -4.50 -12.41
CA VAL A 71 -13.41 -5.21 -11.20
C VAL A 71 -14.08 -4.68 -9.93
N TRP A 72 -14.82 -3.57 -10.02
CA TRP A 72 -15.45 -2.96 -8.85
C TRP A 72 -16.62 -3.79 -8.35
N THR A 73 -16.71 -3.96 -7.04
CA THR A 73 -17.77 -4.72 -6.39
C THR A 73 -18.77 -3.80 -5.70
N SER A 74 -19.91 -4.35 -5.26
CA SER A 74 -20.86 -3.62 -4.41
C SER A 74 -20.26 -3.14 -3.08
N ALA A 75 -19.21 -3.83 -2.60
CA ALA A 75 -18.47 -3.45 -1.40
C ALA A 75 -17.34 -2.43 -1.69
N GLY A 76 -17.10 -2.06 -2.96
CA GLY A 76 -16.04 -1.14 -3.37
C GLY A 76 -14.89 -1.80 -4.10
N SER A 77 -13.73 -1.16 -4.05
CA SER A 77 -12.49 -1.69 -4.63
C SER A 77 -12.07 -2.99 -3.94
N PRO A 78 -11.83 -4.09 -4.68
CA PRO A 78 -11.35 -5.34 -4.09
C PRO A 78 -10.05 -5.19 -3.30
N LEU A 79 -9.14 -4.30 -3.74
CA LEU A 79 -7.91 -4.02 -3.02
C LEU A 79 -8.21 -3.43 -1.64
N LEU A 80 -9.09 -2.45 -1.55
CA LEU A 80 -9.46 -1.84 -0.27
C LEU A 80 -10.20 -2.82 0.63
N VAL A 81 -11.19 -3.54 0.10
CA VAL A 81 -11.98 -4.53 0.86
C VAL A 81 -11.08 -5.62 1.46
N ASN A 82 -10.18 -6.17 0.66
CA ASN A 82 -9.24 -7.19 1.13
C ASN A 82 -8.25 -6.62 2.15
N SER A 83 -7.77 -5.39 1.96
CA SER A 83 -6.85 -4.75 2.91
C SER A 83 -7.52 -4.45 4.26
N ILE A 84 -8.80 -4.07 4.24
CA ILE A 84 -9.60 -3.91 5.46
C ILE A 84 -9.71 -5.25 6.19
N ARG A 85 -10.05 -6.31 5.47
CA ARG A 85 -10.13 -7.66 6.06
C ARG A 85 -8.80 -8.12 6.66
N GLN A 86 -7.68 -7.85 5.97
CA GLN A 86 -6.33 -8.16 6.49
C GLN A 86 -6.05 -7.39 7.79
N ARG A 87 -6.40 -6.09 7.83
CA ARG A 87 -6.28 -5.26 9.03
C ARG A 87 -7.06 -5.87 10.20
N ASP A 88 -8.32 -6.24 9.99
CA ASP A 88 -9.20 -6.74 11.03
C ASP A 88 -8.70 -8.08 11.58
N LEU A 89 -8.36 -9.02 10.70
CA LEU A 89 -7.79 -10.31 11.08
C LEU A 89 -6.46 -10.18 11.84
N LEU A 90 -5.63 -9.21 11.46
CA LEU A 90 -4.38 -8.96 12.16
C LEU A 90 -4.62 -8.31 13.53
N ALA A 91 -5.58 -7.38 13.62
CA ALA A 91 -5.98 -6.76 14.89
C ALA A 91 -6.48 -7.80 15.89
N ASP A 92 -7.32 -8.73 15.45
CA ASP A 92 -7.83 -9.84 16.28
C ASP A 92 -6.68 -10.72 16.80
N ARG A 93 -5.69 -11.01 15.98
CA ARG A 93 -4.54 -11.84 16.36
C ARG A 93 -3.55 -11.15 17.30
N LEU A 94 -3.32 -9.84 17.12
CA LEU A 94 -2.37 -9.07 17.93
C LEU A 94 -2.98 -8.65 19.29
N GLY A 95 -4.31 -8.61 19.36
CA GLY A 95 -5.03 -8.23 20.57
C GLY A 95 -4.91 -6.75 20.93
N PRO A 96 -5.46 -6.34 22.09
CA PRO A 96 -5.70 -4.93 22.44
C PRO A 96 -4.44 -4.09 22.71
N ARG A 97 -3.27 -4.72 22.84
CA ARG A 97 -1.99 -4.00 23.03
C ARG A 97 -1.47 -3.37 21.72
N CYS A 98 -1.98 -3.80 20.57
CA CYS A 98 -1.60 -3.29 19.26
C CYS A 98 -2.79 -2.61 18.59
N LEU A 99 -2.60 -1.35 18.18
CA LEU A 99 -3.59 -0.64 17.36
C LEU A 99 -3.26 -0.84 15.89
N VAL A 100 -4.00 -1.72 15.22
CA VAL A 100 -3.80 -1.96 13.79
C VAL A 100 -4.61 -0.95 12.98
N ARG A 101 -3.95 -0.23 12.10
CA ARG A 101 -4.56 0.72 11.15
C ARG A 101 -4.14 0.39 9.74
N LEU A 102 -4.98 0.76 8.79
CA LEU A 102 -4.73 0.62 7.35
C LEU A 102 -4.52 2.00 6.74
N ALA A 103 -3.50 2.12 5.92
CA ALA A 103 -3.31 3.28 5.05
C ALA A 103 -3.07 2.86 3.60
N MET A 104 -3.27 3.81 2.70
CA MET A 104 -2.94 3.71 1.29
C MET A 104 -1.76 4.61 0.97
N ARG A 105 -0.84 4.13 0.14
CA ARG A 105 0.25 4.96 -0.35
C ARG A 105 -0.28 6.09 -1.24
N TYR A 106 -1.31 5.79 -2.04
CA TYR A 106 -2.03 6.75 -2.89
C TYR A 106 -3.53 6.64 -2.61
N GLY A 107 -4.20 7.77 -2.45
CA GLY A 107 -5.62 7.85 -2.07
C GLY A 107 -5.84 7.82 -0.56
N SER A 108 -6.96 7.25 -0.13
CA SER A 108 -7.41 7.30 1.27
C SER A 108 -7.67 5.92 1.87
N PRO A 109 -7.44 5.78 3.20
CA PRO A 109 -6.82 6.74 4.12
C PRO A 109 -5.32 6.91 3.84
N SER A 110 -4.79 8.13 3.94
CA SER A 110 -3.38 8.39 3.63
C SER A 110 -2.46 7.97 4.78
N ILE A 111 -1.18 7.68 4.47
CA ILE A 111 -0.17 7.34 5.48
C ILE A 111 -0.07 8.46 6.54
N GLY A 112 -0.06 9.72 6.10
CA GLY A 112 0.05 10.86 7.01
C GLY A 112 -1.11 10.95 8.00
N ALA A 113 -2.35 10.90 7.51
CA ALA A 113 -3.55 10.94 8.34
C ALA A 113 -3.60 9.77 9.34
N THR A 114 -3.24 8.56 8.88
CA THR A 114 -3.25 7.38 9.76
C THR A 114 -2.14 7.43 10.82
N ILE A 115 -0.98 8.00 10.51
CA ILE A 115 0.05 8.27 11.53
C ILE A 115 -0.47 9.32 12.54
N ASP A 116 -1.23 10.34 12.09
CA ASP A 116 -1.86 11.32 12.99
C ASP A 116 -2.83 10.64 13.98
N GLU A 117 -3.67 9.73 13.49
CA GLU A 117 -4.57 8.94 14.31
C GLU A 117 -3.82 8.09 15.34
N LEU A 118 -2.79 7.34 14.92
CA LEU A 118 -1.99 6.53 15.83
C LEU A 118 -1.30 7.35 16.92
N CYS A 119 -0.80 8.54 16.57
CA CYS A 119 -0.21 9.45 17.55
C CYS A 119 -1.26 10.03 18.52
N ALA A 120 -2.47 10.34 18.03
CA ALA A 120 -3.59 10.78 18.86
C ALA A 120 -4.06 9.68 19.83
N ASP A 121 -3.96 8.42 19.42
CA ASP A 121 -4.20 7.22 20.24
C ASP A 121 -3.03 6.89 21.20
N ALA A 122 -2.08 7.82 21.37
CA ALA A 122 -0.90 7.70 22.23
C ALA A 122 0.05 6.55 21.88
N CYS A 123 0.14 6.18 20.60
CA CYS A 123 1.15 5.24 20.12
C CYS A 123 2.52 5.93 20.02
N GLU A 124 3.45 5.54 20.90
CA GLU A 124 4.84 6.04 20.87
C GLU A 124 5.75 5.21 19.94
N ARG A 125 5.28 4.05 19.51
CA ARG A 125 5.95 3.16 18.55
C ARG A 125 5.00 2.81 17.43
N ILE A 126 5.47 2.91 16.20
CA ILE A 126 4.74 2.49 14.99
C ILE A 126 5.56 1.43 14.26
N VAL A 127 4.93 0.30 13.95
CA VAL A 127 5.48 -0.74 13.07
C VAL A 127 4.84 -0.57 11.71
N LEU A 128 5.62 -0.15 10.72
CA LEU A 128 5.21 0.02 9.34
C LEU A 128 5.28 -1.31 8.59
N VAL A 129 4.17 -1.73 8.04
CA VAL A 129 4.02 -3.03 7.36
C VAL A 129 3.52 -2.80 5.93
N PRO A 130 4.43 -2.63 4.95
CA PRO A 130 4.04 -2.60 3.55
C PRO A 130 3.50 -3.97 3.11
N LEU A 131 2.32 -4.00 2.49
CA LEU A 131 1.68 -5.23 2.04
C LEU A 131 2.21 -5.70 0.67
N PHE A 132 3.53 -5.64 0.49
CA PHE A 132 4.25 -6.07 -0.70
C PHE A 132 5.30 -7.10 -0.32
N PRO A 133 5.08 -8.39 -0.59
CA PRO A 133 6.06 -9.42 -0.24
C PRO A 133 7.42 -9.21 -0.88
N GLN A 134 7.45 -8.81 -2.16
CA GLN A 134 8.67 -8.46 -2.89
C GLN A 134 8.99 -6.98 -2.74
N TYR A 135 10.26 -6.65 -2.55
CA TYR A 135 10.71 -5.27 -2.55
C TYR A 135 10.71 -4.68 -3.97
N SER A 136 10.26 -3.44 -4.06
CA SER A 136 10.51 -2.57 -5.21
C SER A 136 10.55 -1.12 -4.73
N SER A 137 11.39 -0.30 -5.37
CA SER A 137 11.42 1.15 -5.18
C SER A 137 10.04 1.79 -5.36
N THR A 138 9.25 1.26 -6.31
CA THR A 138 7.90 1.74 -6.67
C THR A 138 6.80 1.29 -5.72
N THR A 139 7.07 0.36 -4.81
CA THR A 139 6.12 -0.18 -3.82
C THR A 139 6.61 0.07 -2.40
N THR A 140 7.40 -0.83 -1.85
CA THR A 140 7.95 -0.73 -0.49
C THR A 140 8.76 0.54 -0.29
N GLY A 141 9.63 0.89 -1.25
CA GLY A 141 10.48 2.07 -1.18
C GLY A 141 9.70 3.38 -1.09
N THR A 142 8.62 3.53 -1.87
CA THR A 142 7.77 4.74 -1.81
C THR A 142 6.96 4.82 -0.51
N VAL A 143 6.53 3.67 0.05
CA VAL A 143 5.85 3.62 1.36
C VAL A 143 6.78 4.11 2.46
N TYR A 144 8.03 3.62 2.49
CA TYR A 144 9.03 4.08 3.46
C TYR A 144 9.30 5.57 3.34
N ALA A 145 9.55 6.05 2.13
CA ALA A 145 9.84 7.45 1.88
C ALA A 145 8.71 8.36 2.37
N GLU A 146 7.46 7.98 2.12
CA GLU A 146 6.30 8.77 2.55
C GLU A 146 6.11 8.73 4.08
N ALA A 147 6.22 7.55 4.70
CA ALA A 147 6.12 7.42 6.15
C ALA A 147 7.19 8.23 6.88
N PHE A 148 8.46 8.14 6.44
CA PHE A 148 9.56 8.95 7.01
C PHE A 148 9.33 10.45 6.80
N ARG A 149 8.85 10.86 5.63
CA ARG A 149 8.51 12.26 5.34
C ARG A 149 7.40 12.77 6.27
N CYS A 150 6.38 11.97 6.53
CA CYS A 150 5.28 12.33 7.43
C CYS A 150 5.77 12.46 8.87
N ILE A 151 6.60 11.54 9.35
CA ILE A 151 7.15 11.56 10.71
C ILE A 151 8.12 12.74 10.90
N ALA A 152 9.02 12.99 9.94
CA ALA A 152 10.00 14.07 10.03
C ALA A 152 9.39 15.49 10.16
N ARG A 153 8.14 15.66 9.74
CA ARG A 153 7.42 16.95 9.86
C ARG A 153 6.79 17.18 11.23
N ARG A 154 6.80 16.16 12.09
CA ARG A 154 6.15 16.23 13.42
C ARG A 154 7.11 16.74 14.47
N ARG A 155 6.57 17.50 15.43
CA ARG A 155 7.34 17.91 16.61
C ARG A 155 7.64 16.71 17.52
N PHE A 156 6.65 15.85 17.77
CA PHE A 156 6.82 14.55 18.41
C PHE A 156 6.94 13.47 17.32
N GLN A 157 8.04 12.73 17.35
CA GLN A 157 8.31 11.66 16.40
C GLN A 157 8.21 10.32 17.10
N PRO A 158 7.20 9.48 16.82
CA PRO A 158 7.13 8.15 17.35
C PRO A 158 8.29 7.29 16.86
N ALA A 159 8.72 6.32 17.66
CA ALA A 159 9.69 5.34 17.19
C ALA A 159 9.12 4.55 16.00
N LEU A 160 9.82 4.52 14.88
CA LEU A 160 9.40 3.81 13.69
C LEU A 160 10.26 2.57 13.45
N ALA A 161 9.62 1.40 13.39
CA ALA A 161 10.19 0.18 12.87
C ALA A 161 9.50 -0.17 11.54
N SER A 162 10.20 -0.80 10.61
CA SER A 162 9.62 -1.25 9.34
C SER A 162 9.84 -2.73 9.14
N LEU A 163 8.81 -3.42 8.64
CA LEU A 163 8.92 -4.82 8.23
C LEU A 163 9.67 -4.89 6.89
N PRO A 164 10.75 -5.68 6.79
CA PRO A 164 11.42 -5.89 5.51
C PRO A 164 10.54 -6.68 4.53
N ALA A 165 10.97 -6.77 3.27
CA ALA A 165 10.35 -7.67 2.29
C ALA A 165 10.40 -9.12 2.78
N PHE A 166 9.36 -9.90 2.45
CA PHE A 166 9.17 -11.27 2.96
C PHE A 166 8.79 -12.28 1.86
N PRO A 167 9.45 -12.26 0.68
CA PRO A 167 9.06 -13.11 -0.46
C PRO A 167 9.26 -14.60 -0.21
N SER A 168 10.15 -14.96 0.71
CA SER A 168 10.48 -16.34 1.10
C SER A 168 10.01 -16.71 2.50
N ASP A 169 9.16 -15.89 3.13
CA ASP A 169 8.57 -16.22 4.43
C ASP A 169 7.71 -17.50 4.31
N ALA A 170 7.92 -18.46 5.22
CA ALA A 170 7.25 -19.76 5.16
C ALA A 170 5.73 -19.61 5.25
N GLY A 171 5.22 -18.78 6.15
CA GLY A 171 3.77 -18.55 6.29
C GLY A 171 3.15 -17.89 5.06
N TYR A 172 3.89 -16.98 4.39
CA TYR A 172 3.45 -16.42 3.12
C TYR A 172 3.39 -17.46 2.01
N ILE A 173 4.40 -18.32 1.87
CA ILE A 173 4.44 -19.40 0.88
C ILE A 173 3.34 -20.44 1.15
N GLU A 174 3.13 -20.83 2.42
CA GLU A 174 2.04 -21.73 2.81
C GLU A 174 0.65 -21.16 2.46
N ALA A 175 0.45 -19.87 2.72
CA ALA A 175 -0.80 -19.18 2.36
C ALA A 175 -1.04 -19.17 0.84
N LEU A 176 0.00 -18.95 0.02
CA LEU A 176 -0.09 -19.06 -1.44
C LEU A 176 -0.41 -20.49 -1.88
N ALA A 177 0.27 -21.49 -1.33
CA ALA A 177 0.05 -22.90 -1.64
C ALA A 177 -1.40 -23.33 -1.29
N ALA A 178 -1.91 -22.89 -0.13
CA ALA A 178 -3.29 -23.15 0.26
C ALA A 178 -4.29 -22.53 -0.74
N ARG A 179 -4.04 -21.30 -1.21
CA ARG A 179 -4.91 -20.68 -2.23
C ARG A 179 -4.88 -21.41 -3.57
N VAL A 180 -3.73 -21.94 -3.97
CA VAL A 180 -3.63 -22.79 -5.17
C VAL A 180 -4.41 -24.09 -4.99
N ALA A 181 -4.31 -24.74 -3.82
CA ALA A 181 -5.02 -25.97 -3.52
C ALA A 181 -6.56 -25.81 -3.46
N GLU A 182 -7.05 -24.61 -3.16
CA GLU A 182 -8.49 -24.29 -3.16
C GLU A 182 -9.09 -24.09 -4.56
N MET A 183 -8.28 -24.06 -5.62
CA MET A 183 -8.77 -23.87 -6.98
C MET A 183 -9.64 -25.07 -7.40
N PRO A 184 -10.85 -24.82 -7.95
CA PRO A 184 -11.78 -25.90 -8.31
C PRO A 184 -11.35 -26.63 -9.60
N GLY A 185 -11.59 -27.94 -9.63
CA GLY A 185 -11.45 -28.79 -10.82
C GLY A 185 -10.04 -29.33 -11.05
N PRO A 186 -9.90 -30.22 -12.05
CA PRO A 186 -8.59 -30.73 -12.45
C PRO A 186 -7.78 -29.59 -13.10
N ILE A 187 -6.54 -29.40 -12.63
CA ILE A 187 -5.64 -28.37 -13.13
C ILE A 187 -4.43 -29.06 -13.75
N ASP A 188 -4.28 -28.94 -15.07
CA ASP A 188 -3.13 -29.51 -15.78
C ASP A 188 -1.87 -28.65 -15.65
N HIS A 189 -2.04 -27.30 -15.57
CA HIS A 189 -0.92 -26.36 -15.51
C HIS A 189 -1.25 -25.15 -14.63
N HIS A 190 -0.29 -24.73 -13.82
CA HIS A 190 -0.34 -23.46 -13.08
C HIS A 190 0.50 -22.40 -13.80
N VAL A 191 -0.13 -21.27 -14.11
CA VAL A 191 0.57 -20.09 -14.65
C VAL A 191 0.68 -19.03 -13.57
N VAL A 192 1.91 -18.73 -13.15
CA VAL A 192 2.19 -17.68 -12.17
C VAL A 192 2.63 -16.42 -12.90
N SER A 193 1.93 -15.31 -12.68
CA SER A 193 2.21 -14.03 -13.33
C SER A 193 2.64 -12.98 -12.30
N PHE A 194 3.70 -12.26 -12.63
CA PHE A 194 4.19 -11.13 -11.84
C PHE A 194 4.16 -9.85 -12.67
N HIS A 195 4.06 -8.71 -11.99
CA HIS A 195 4.20 -7.42 -12.64
C HIS A 195 5.64 -7.22 -13.12
N GLY A 196 5.82 -6.91 -14.40
CA GLY A 196 7.13 -6.59 -14.95
C GLY A 196 7.66 -5.26 -14.43
N LEU A 197 8.97 -5.22 -14.12
CA LEU A 197 9.68 -4.00 -13.76
C LEU A 197 10.72 -3.68 -14.85
N PRO A 198 10.99 -2.39 -15.13
CA PRO A 198 12.13 -2.01 -15.95
C PRO A 198 13.41 -2.57 -15.35
N ARG A 199 14.28 -3.15 -16.19
CA ARG A 199 15.56 -3.72 -15.74
C ARG A 199 16.39 -2.71 -14.92
N ALA A 200 16.40 -1.45 -15.34
CA ALA A 200 17.08 -0.39 -14.62
C ALA A 200 16.60 -0.20 -13.16
N TYR A 201 15.35 -0.56 -12.84
CA TYR A 201 14.82 -0.49 -11.46
C TYR A 201 15.33 -1.68 -10.63
N VAL A 202 15.51 -2.83 -11.26
CA VAL A 202 16.08 -4.01 -10.60
C VAL A 202 17.58 -3.82 -10.34
N ASP A 203 18.30 -3.26 -11.30
CA ASP A 203 19.76 -3.04 -11.21
C ASP A 203 20.14 -1.96 -10.18
N ARG A 204 19.23 -1.04 -9.84
CA ARG A 204 19.45 0.05 -8.88
C ARG A 204 18.91 -0.23 -7.47
N GLY A 205 18.21 -1.32 -7.24
CA GLY A 205 17.64 -1.72 -5.96
C GLY A 205 16.18 -1.32 -5.82
#